data_f31ce30735d657b0d85651ea6fa4a5f0
#
_entry.id   f31ce30735d657b0d85651ea6fa4a5f0
#
_cell.length_a   1.000
_cell.length_b   1.000
_cell.length_c   1.000
_cell.angle_alpha   90.00
_cell.angle_beta   90.00
_cell.angle_gamma   90.00
#
_symmetry.space_group_name_H-M   'P 1'
#
loop_
_entity.id
_entity.type
_entity.pdbx_description
1 polymer ?
#
loop_
_entity_poly.entity_id
_entity_poly.type
_entity_poly.pdbx_seq_one_letter_code
_entity_poly.pdbx_strand_id
1 'polypeptide(L)'
;MRLREKSPASGFARSARRRRAGSVLVIVLWIAFGLVSLALYFANAMSFELRAADNRVSAQAADQAIEGAVRYLNYLLAAQISNGSNGVLPSLEEPLCQAVPVGEAHYWLISRDTNNPIGPGQLCFGLVDEAAKLNLNSAEGDTLIWLPRMTEDLTQAILDWRDTNGNGPTVIYYAMQQPAYQCKCDLFETVDELRLLYGADMDTLLGEDANRNGVLDAAETDDNQNNLLDPGVLEYCTVYSREPNTQRDGSARINVANLNGFAAQLGSLLATNFGAARADQILATVGLAGSRPGRAPGGGATGT
;
A
#
# COMPACT_ATOMS: atom_id res chain seq x y z
N MET A 1 -73.43 70.67 74.26
CA MET A 1 -73.35 70.18 72.91
C MET A 1 -71.94 69.63 72.72
N ARG A 2 -71.73 68.34 72.63
CA ARG A 2 -70.41 67.72 72.69
C ARG A 2 -70.01 67.27 71.27
N LEU A 3 -68.86 67.72 70.82
CA LEU A 3 -68.24 67.31 69.58
C LEU A 3 -67.29 66.12 69.93
N ARG A 4 -67.43 65.10 69.16
CA ARG A 4 -66.69 63.86 69.33
C ARG A 4 -65.52 63.83 68.29
N GLU A 5 -64.34 63.88 68.80
CA GLU A 5 -63.08 63.67 67.96
C GLU A 5 -62.95 62.26 67.45
N LYS A 6 -62.65 62.05 66.26
CA LYS A 6 -62.28 60.79 65.64
C LYS A 6 -60.78 60.78 65.43
N SER A 7 -60.12 59.79 66.09
CA SER A 7 -58.71 59.44 65.97
C SER A 7 -58.39 58.80 64.59
N PRO A 8 -57.29 59.07 63.90
CA PRO A 8 -56.90 58.39 62.66
C PRO A 8 -56.15 57.09 62.98
N ALA A 9 -56.54 55.99 62.31
CA ALA A 9 -55.93 54.69 62.37
C ALA A 9 -54.56 54.67 61.64
N SER A 10 -53.55 54.18 62.38
CA SER A 10 -52.21 53.91 61.82
C SER A 10 -52.23 52.71 60.85
N GLY A 11 -52.05 52.99 59.60
CA GLY A 11 -51.80 51.96 58.56
C GLY A 11 -50.42 51.40 58.68
N PHE A 12 -50.25 50.16 59.04
CA PHE A 12 -48.99 49.43 59.03
C PHE A 12 -48.57 49.17 57.60
N ALA A 13 -47.44 49.76 57.17
CA ALA A 13 -46.75 49.38 55.95
C ALA A 13 -46.03 48.06 56.13
N ARG A 14 -46.66 46.97 55.72
CA ARG A 14 -46.04 45.66 55.50
C ARG A 14 -45.95 45.40 54.01
N SER A 15 -44.83 45.52 53.40
CA SER A 15 -44.42 44.68 52.26
C SER A 15 -43.26 45.26 51.41
N ALA A 16 -42.06 45.23 51.89
CA ALA A 16 -40.91 45.49 51.04
C ALA A 16 -39.79 44.46 51.14
N ARG A 17 -39.95 43.39 51.95
CA ARG A 17 -38.87 42.42 52.18
C ARG A 17 -38.98 41.09 51.42
N ARG A 18 -40.07 40.77 50.70
CA ARG A 18 -40.24 39.47 50.03
C ARG A 18 -39.74 39.40 48.58
N ARG A 19 -39.37 40.50 47.94
CA ARG A 19 -38.95 40.48 46.53
C ARG A 19 -37.44 40.27 46.32
N ARG A 20 -36.59 40.34 47.35
CA ARG A 20 -35.15 40.22 47.18
C ARG A 20 -34.64 38.77 47.33
N ALA A 21 -35.34 37.87 48.00
CA ALA A 21 -34.91 36.49 48.18
C ALA A 21 -35.01 35.65 46.88
N GLY A 22 -35.96 35.93 45.97
CA GLY A 22 -36.12 35.25 44.71
C GLY A 22 -35.01 35.59 43.68
N SER A 23 -34.53 36.84 43.69
CA SER A 23 -33.46 37.24 42.72
C SER A 23 -32.10 36.64 43.05
N VAL A 24 -31.78 36.46 44.34
CA VAL A 24 -30.53 35.78 44.77
C VAL A 24 -30.52 34.33 44.36
N LEU A 25 -31.63 33.61 44.49
CA LEU A 25 -31.75 32.22 44.07
C LEU A 25 -31.52 32.06 42.55
N VAL A 26 -32.09 32.96 41.74
CA VAL A 26 -31.88 32.96 40.29
C VAL A 26 -30.42 33.18 39.94
N ILE A 27 -29.74 34.14 40.60
CA ILE A 27 -28.31 34.42 40.36
C ILE A 27 -27.43 33.19 40.72
N VAL A 28 -27.71 32.56 41.88
CA VAL A 28 -27.01 31.35 42.32
C VAL A 28 -27.23 30.20 41.32
N LEU A 29 -28.46 30.03 40.85
CA LEU A 29 -28.77 29.02 39.82
C LEU A 29 -28.01 29.28 38.50
N TRP A 30 -27.96 30.52 38.05
CA TRP A 30 -27.18 30.90 36.87
C TRP A 30 -25.71 30.62 37.00
N ILE A 31 -25.09 30.97 38.14
CA ILE A 31 -23.67 30.67 38.42
C ILE A 31 -23.47 29.13 38.47
N ALA A 32 -24.35 28.39 39.13
CA ALA A 32 -24.28 26.94 39.17
C ALA A 32 -24.32 26.30 37.76
N PHE A 33 -25.26 26.75 36.91
CA PHE A 33 -25.31 26.29 35.50
C PHE A 33 -24.07 26.64 34.73
N GLY A 34 -23.52 27.86 34.91
CA GLY A 34 -22.27 28.27 34.29
C GLY A 34 -21.09 27.38 34.69
N LEU A 35 -20.97 27.07 35.99
CA LEU A 35 -19.92 26.17 36.49
C LEU A 35 -20.06 24.75 35.98
N VAL A 36 -21.30 24.20 35.96
CA VAL A 36 -21.57 22.86 35.41
C VAL A 36 -21.24 22.81 33.92
N SER A 37 -21.65 23.82 33.14
CA SER A 37 -21.34 23.90 31.72
C SER A 37 -19.83 23.96 31.47
N LEU A 38 -19.10 24.73 32.28
CA LEU A 38 -17.63 24.81 32.21
C LEU A 38 -16.98 23.47 32.55
N ALA A 39 -17.46 22.81 33.62
CA ALA A 39 -16.95 21.49 34.03
C ALA A 39 -17.19 20.43 32.94
N LEU A 40 -18.38 20.42 32.32
CA LEU A 40 -18.70 19.50 31.21
C LEU A 40 -17.83 19.80 29.98
N TYR A 41 -17.57 21.05 29.66
CA TYR A 41 -16.67 21.41 28.57
C TYR A 41 -15.26 20.89 28.79
N PHE A 42 -14.68 21.10 29.99
CA PHE A 42 -13.36 20.57 30.30
C PHE A 42 -13.32 19.03 30.36
N ALA A 43 -14.35 18.39 30.90
CA ALA A 43 -14.43 16.94 30.93
C ALA A 43 -14.42 16.36 29.50
N ASN A 44 -15.15 16.99 28.59
CA ASN A 44 -15.20 16.58 27.19
C ASN A 44 -13.83 16.82 26.49
N ALA A 45 -13.23 17.98 26.68
CA ALA A 45 -11.91 18.30 26.13
C ALA A 45 -10.83 17.31 26.64
N MET A 46 -10.81 17.00 27.95
CA MET A 46 -9.88 16.03 28.52
C MET A 46 -10.07 14.62 27.97
N SER A 47 -11.32 14.21 27.67
CA SER A 47 -11.59 12.91 27.07
C SER A 47 -11.02 12.78 25.65
N PHE A 48 -11.07 13.85 24.85
CA PHE A 48 -10.43 13.87 23.52
C PHE A 48 -8.91 13.87 23.61
N GLU A 49 -8.33 14.64 24.52
CA GLU A 49 -6.88 14.65 24.78
C GLU A 49 -6.38 13.26 25.21
N LEU A 50 -7.11 12.58 26.10
CA LEU A 50 -6.76 11.24 26.56
C LEU A 50 -6.76 10.25 25.38
N ARG A 51 -7.83 10.26 24.55
CA ARG A 51 -7.90 9.41 23.35
C ARG A 51 -6.80 9.73 22.35
N ALA A 52 -6.46 11.01 22.16
CA ALA A 52 -5.37 11.41 21.27
C ALA A 52 -4.02 10.94 21.80
N ALA A 53 -3.79 11.01 23.12
CA ALA A 53 -2.58 10.49 23.74
C ALA A 53 -2.46 8.97 23.61
N ASP A 54 -3.56 8.24 23.87
CA ASP A 54 -3.64 6.79 23.75
C ASP A 54 -3.37 6.33 22.32
N ASN A 55 -3.98 7.00 21.33
CA ASN A 55 -3.72 6.73 19.92
C ASN A 55 -2.24 6.95 19.53
N ARG A 56 -1.59 7.98 20.09
CA ARG A 56 -0.15 8.23 19.84
C ARG A 56 0.72 7.11 20.41
N VAL A 57 0.43 6.67 21.63
CA VAL A 57 1.17 5.57 22.27
C VAL A 57 0.97 4.27 21.48
N SER A 58 -0.26 3.98 21.08
CA SER A 58 -0.57 2.80 20.27
C SER A 58 0.10 2.84 18.90
N ALA A 59 0.15 4.01 18.23
CA ALA A 59 0.86 4.19 16.97
C ALA A 59 2.37 3.96 17.14
N GLN A 60 2.98 4.50 18.19
CA GLN A 60 4.40 4.25 18.47
C GLN A 60 4.70 2.78 18.75
N ALA A 61 3.83 2.08 19.47
CA ALA A 61 3.98 0.65 19.72
C ALA A 61 3.86 -0.17 18.42
N ALA A 62 2.95 0.21 17.53
CA ALA A 62 2.82 -0.41 16.22
C ALA A 62 4.07 -0.18 15.34
N ASP A 63 4.59 1.05 15.28
CA ASP A 63 5.81 1.36 14.54
C ASP A 63 7.01 0.55 15.05
N GLN A 64 7.15 0.40 16.37
CA GLN A 64 8.20 -0.43 16.96
C GLN A 64 8.04 -1.91 16.63
N ALA A 65 6.80 -2.40 16.56
CA ALA A 65 6.54 -3.78 16.16
C ALA A 65 6.93 -4.02 14.69
N ILE A 66 6.59 -3.09 13.79
CA ILE A 66 6.98 -3.13 12.38
C ILE A 66 8.52 -3.09 12.23
N GLU A 67 9.20 -2.18 12.94
CA GLU A 67 10.66 -2.11 12.92
C GLU A 67 11.31 -3.40 13.45
N GLY A 68 10.74 -4.00 14.48
CA GLY A 68 11.15 -5.30 15.02
C GLY A 68 11.02 -6.40 13.98
N ALA A 69 9.89 -6.45 13.25
CA ALA A 69 9.65 -7.38 12.16
C ALA A 69 10.69 -7.23 11.03
N VAL A 70 10.96 -5.99 10.60
CA VAL A 70 11.96 -5.70 9.56
C VAL A 70 13.36 -6.16 9.98
N ARG A 71 13.77 -5.91 11.22
CA ARG A 71 15.06 -6.37 11.74
C ARG A 71 15.16 -7.89 11.77
N TYR A 72 14.09 -8.55 12.19
CA TYR A 72 14.03 -10.01 12.20
C TYR A 72 14.12 -10.61 10.80
N LEU A 73 13.38 -10.05 9.83
CA LEU A 73 13.45 -10.48 8.44
C LEU A 73 14.84 -10.26 7.83
N ASN A 74 15.48 -9.14 8.08
CA ASN A 74 16.83 -8.87 7.64
C ASN A 74 17.83 -9.92 8.19
N TYR A 75 17.66 -10.31 9.46
CA TYR A 75 18.46 -11.39 10.04
C TYR A 75 18.24 -12.73 9.35
N LEU A 76 16.98 -13.12 9.08
CA LEU A 76 16.65 -14.36 8.40
C LEU A 76 17.22 -14.42 6.98
N LEU A 77 17.03 -13.33 6.21
CA LEU A 77 17.54 -13.23 4.85
C LEU A 77 19.07 -13.28 4.81
N ALA A 78 19.74 -12.57 5.73
CA ALA A 78 21.20 -12.62 5.84
C ALA A 78 21.72 -14.02 6.19
N ALA A 79 21.05 -14.71 7.11
CA ALA A 79 21.39 -16.09 7.47
C ALA A 79 21.22 -17.05 6.28
N GLN A 80 20.17 -16.84 5.48
CA GLN A 80 19.92 -17.65 4.28
C GLN A 80 20.98 -17.45 3.20
N ILE A 81 21.39 -16.21 2.95
CA ILE A 81 22.47 -15.86 2.03
C ILE A 81 23.78 -16.53 2.50
N SER A 82 24.08 -16.47 3.79
CA SER A 82 25.28 -17.09 4.37
C SER A 82 25.31 -18.60 4.21
N ASN A 83 24.16 -19.24 4.17
CA ASN A 83 24.00 -20.69 3.97
C ASN A 83 24.01 -21.10 2.48
N GLY A 84 24.24 -20.17 1.55
CA GLY A 84 24.33 -20.45 0.12
C GLY A 84 22.99 -20.62 -0.59
N SER A 85 21.87 -20.30 0.06
CA SER A 85 20.52 -20.37 -0.53
C SER A 85 20.12 -19.03 -1.20
N ASN A 86 20.95 -18.52 -2.09
CA ASN A 86 20.69 -17.27 -2.79
C ASN A 86 19.45 -17.39 -3.69
N GLY A 87 18.57 -16.41 -3.60
CA GLY A 87 17.40 -16.28 -4.48
C GLY A 87 16.23 -17.20 -4.15
N VAL A 88 16.19 -17.77 -2.95
CA VAL A 88 15.04 -18.53 -2.42
C VAL A 88 14.52 -17.82 -1.19
N LEU A 89 13.22 -17.52 -1.17
CA LEU A 89 12.60 -16.95 0.02
C LEU A 89 12.59 -17.99 1.16
N PRO A 90 12.86 -17.57 2.41
CA PRO A 90 12.77 -18.47 3.54
C PRO A 90 11.33 -18.97 3.72
N SER A 91 11.17 -20.27 3.91
CA SER A 91 9.91 -20.80 4.40
C SER A 91 9.79 -20.44 5.87
N LEU A 92 8.75 -19.68 6.21
CA LEU A 92 8.48 -19.26 7.57
C LEU A 92 7.43 -20.18 8.19
N GLU A 93 7.70 -20.67 9.39
CA GLU A 93 6.73 -21.45 10.16
C GLU A 93 5.68 -20.49 10.79
N GLU A 94 4.43 -20.93 10.90
CA GLU A 94 3.33 -20.14 11.47
C GLU A 94 3.66 -19.41 12.78
N PRO A 95 4.33 -20.02 13.79
CA PRO A 95 4.65 -19.33 15.05
C PRO A 95 5.56 -18.11 14.88
N LEU A 96 6.29 -18.03 13.75
CA LEU A 96 7.21 -16.91 13.43
C LEU A 96 6.56 -15.83 12.59
N CYS A 97 5.33 -16.05 12.15
CA CYS A 97 4.61 -15.15 11.24
C CYS A 97 3.32 -14.61 11.83
N GLN A 98 2.74 -15.32 12.81
CA GLN A 98 1.42 -15.02 13.35
C GLN A 98 1.52 -14.47 14.77
N ALA A 99 0.94 -13.28 14.99
CA ALA A 99 0.83 -12.64 16.30
C ALA A 99 2.17 -12.59 17.08
N VAL A 100 3.26 -12.30 16.39
CA VAL A 100 4.61 -12.27 17.00
C VAL A 100 4.72 -11.09 17.94
N PRO A 101 4.97 -11.29 19.25
CA PRO A 101 4.95 -10.21 20.23
C PRO A 101 6.20 -9.32 20.14
N VAL A 102 5.99 -8.01 20.18
CA VAL A 102 7.03 -7.00 20.37
C VAL A 102 6.55 -6.02 21.44
N GLY A 103 7.00 -6.22 22.67
CA GLY A 103 6.45 -5.52 23.83
C GLY A 103 4.99 -5.87 24.08
N GLU A 104 4.11 -4.86 24.04
CA GLU A 104 2.65 -5.04 24.14
C GLU A 104 1.95 -5.16 22.79
N ALA A 105 2.66 -4.86 21.69
CA ALA A 105 2.16 -4.96 20.33
C ALA A 105 2.50 -6.33 19.71
N HIS A 106 1.82 -6.65 18.62
CA HIS A 106 2.05 -7.87 17.85
C HIS A 106 2.12 -7.51 16.37
N TYR A 107 2.87 -8.31 15.59
CA TYR A 107 2.87 -8.20 14.13
C TYR A 107 2.55 -9.54 13.47
N TRP A 108 2.11 -9.47 12.23
CA TRP A 108 1.86 -10.60 11.36
C TRP A 108 2.64 -10.41 10.06
N LEU A 109 3.25 -11.47 9.55
CA LEU A 109 3.86 -11.49 8.23
C LEU A 109 2.87 -12.12 7.26
N ILE A 110 2.07 -11.31 6.63
CA ILE A 110 1.02 -11.74 5.70
C ILE A 110 1.61 -11.85 4.30
N SER A 111 1.37 -12.96 3.66
CA SER A 111 1.71 -13.21 2.27
C SER A 111 0.44 -13.53 1.48
N ARG A 112 0.52 -13.38 0.18
CA ARG A 112 -0.53 -13.81 -0.74
C ARG A 112 0.06 -14.76 -1.76
N ASP A 113 -0.47 -15.98 -1.84
CA ASP A 113 -0.13 -16.91 -2.89
C ASP A 113 -1.21 -16.86 -3.97
N THR A 114 -0.94 -16.13 -5.05
CA THR A 114 -1.87 -16.00 -6.19
C THR A 114 -2.05 -17.30 -6.99
N ASN A 115 -1.15 -18.28 -6.80
CA ASN A 115 -1.25 -19.58 -7.46
C ASN A 115 -2.09 -20.58 -6.67
N ASN A 116 -2.24 -20.36 -5.37
CA ASN A 116 -3.04 -21.18 -4.46
C ASN A 116 -3.97 -20.27 -3.67
N PRO A 117 -5.03 -19.76 -4.27
CA PRO A 117 -5.98 -18.90 -3.57
C PRO A 117 -6.58 -19.66 -2.39
N ILE A 118 -6.52 -19.04 -1.23
CA ILE A 118 -7.02 -19.58 0.02
C ILE A 118 -8.50 -19.17 0.15
N GLY A 119 -9.31 -20.07 0.68
CA GLY A 119 -10.73 -19.78 0.90
C GLY A 119 -10.97 -18.66 1.89
N PRO A 120 -12.22 -18.15 1.98
CA PRO A 120 -12.58 -17.02 2.83
C PRO A 120 -12.14 -17.19 4.27
N GLY A 121 -11.59 -16.13 4.87
CA GLY A 121 -11.20 -16.09 6.28
C GLY A 121 -9.89 -16.81 6.62
N GLN A 122 -9.13 -17.30 5.65
CA GLN A 122 -7.84 -17.93 5.89
C GLN A 122 -6.68 -16.98 5.55
N LEU A 123 -5.79 -16.74 6.52
CA LEU A 123 -4.56 -15.97 6.33
C LEU A 123 -3.45 -16.86 5.74
N CYS A 124 -2.76 -16.34 4.74
CA CYS A 124 -1.50 -16.90 4.27
C CYS A 124 -0.34 -16.13 4.92
N PHE A 125 0.63 -16.85 5.46
CA PHE A 125 1.81 -16.27 6.09
C PHE A 125 3.05 -16.48 5.24
N GLY A 126 3.89 -15.46 5.13
CA GLY A 126 5.14 -15.58 4.39
C GLY A 126 5.71 -14.24 3.91
N LEU A 127 6.55 -14.33 2.91
CA LEU A 127 7.19 -13.21 2.22
C LEU A 127 6.85 -13.27 0.73
N VAL A 128 6.70 -12.13 0.11
CA VAL A 128 6.54 -11.99 -1.34
C VAL A 128 7.80 -11.32 -1.90
N ASP A 129 8.30 -11.87 -3.01
CA ASP A 129 9.41 -11.23 -3.71
C ASP A 129 8.89 -10.02 -4.50
N GLU A 130 9.35 -8.83 -4.13
CA GLU A 130 8.99 -7.59 -4.82
C GLU A 130 9.48 -7.58 -6.29
N ALA A 131 10.52 -8.33 -6.62
CA ALA A 131 10.98 -8.48 -8.00
C ALA A 131 10.03 -9.30 -8.88
N ALA A 132 9.11 -10.05 -8.28
CA ALA A 132 8.06 -10.78 -9.00
C ALA A 132 6.91 -9.88 -9.47
N LYS A 133 6.83 -8.64 -8.96
CA LYS A 133 5.81 -7.66 -9.33
C LYS A 133 6.25 -6.83 -10.54
N LEU A 134 5.26 -6.35 -11.29
CA LEU A 134 5.48 -5.52 -12.47
C LEU A 134 5.91 -4.10 -12.06
N ASN A 135 7.06 -3.65 -12.57
CA ASN A 135 7.54 -2.30 -12.28
C ASN A 135 6.83 -1.26 -13.16
N LEU A 136 6.05 -0.37 -12.53
CA LEU A 136 5.29 0.69 -13.20
C LEU A 136 6.19 1.64 -14.02
N ASN A 137 7.43 1.82 -13.60
CA ASN A 137 8.35 2.74 -14.26
C ASN A 137 8.98 2.17 -15.56
N SER A 138 8.95 0.85 -15.74
CA SER A 138 9.56 0.18 -16.89
C SER A 138 8.58 -0.63 -17.74
N ALA A 139 7.38 -0.93 -17.22
CA ALA A 139 6.41 -1.74 -17.92
C ALA A 139 5.89 -1.04 -19.19
N GLU A 140 5.74 -1.77 -20.27
CA GLU A 140 5.12 -1.30 -21.50
C GLU A 140 3.60 -1.39 -21.44
N GLY A 141 2.89 -0.60 -22.25
CA GLY A 141 1.43 -0.58 -22.27
C GLY A 141 0.82 -1.96 -22.55
N ASP A 142 1.42 -2.68 -23.51
CA ASP A 142 1.02 -4.05 -23.87
C ASP A 142 1.15 -5.06 -22.72
N THR A 143 2.02 -4.77 -21.75
CA THR A 143 2.18 -5.59 -20.55
C THR A 143 1.22 -5.15 -19.43
N LEU A 144 1.05 -3.85 -19.27
CA LEU A 144 0.16 -3.28 -18.24
C LEU A 144 -1.29 -3.73 -18.41
N ILE A 145 -1.79 -3.81 -19.66
CA ILE A 145 -3.17 -4.18 -19.95
C ILE A 145 -3.54 -5.61 -19.50
N TRP A 146 -2.55 -6.48 -19.28
CA TRP A 146 -2.77 -7.85 -18.80
C TRP A 146 -2.94 -7.95 -17.27
N LEU A 147 -2.74 -6.85 -16.56
CA LEU A 147 -2.98 -6.83 -15.10
C LEU A 147 -4.48 -7.01 -14.81
N PRO A 148 -4.83 -7.68 -13.72
CA PRO A 148 -6.22 -7.83 -13.31
C PRO A 148 -6.93 -6.48 -13.21
N ARG A 149 -8.19 -6.43 -13.70
CA ARG A 149 -9.04 -5.22 -13.65
C ARG A 149 -8.45 -3.98 -14.38
N MET A 150 -7.33 -4.12 -15.10
CA MET A 150 -6.73 -3.01 -15.85
C MET A 150 -7.60 -2.58 -17.01
N THR A 151 -7.68 -1.27 -17.25
CA THR A 151 -8.39 -0.65 -18.36
C THR A 151 -7.41 0.04 -19.32
N GLU A 152 -7.85 0.25 -20.57
CA GLU A 152 -7.06 1.02 -21.53
C GLU A 152 -6.82 2.45 -21.07
N ASP A 153 -7.84 3.08 -20.44
CA ASP A 153 -7.76 4.44 -19.91
C ASP A 153 -6.71 4.56 -18.80
N LEU A 154 -6.73 3.64 -17.83
CA LEU A 154 -5.74 3.63 -16.76
C LEU A 154 -4.34 3.27 -17.27
N THR A 155 -4.24 2.34 -18.23
CA THR A 155 -2.97 2.02 -18.89
C THR A 155 -2.36 3.27 -19.54
N GLN A 156 -3.17 4.01 -20.32
CA GLN A 156 -2.70 5.25 -20.94
C GLN A 156 -2.33 6.30 -19.91
N ALA A 157 -3.12 6.42 -18.83
CA ALA A 157 -2.82 7.37 -17.75
C ALA A 157 -1.51 7.05 -17.02
N ILE A 158 -1.17 5.77 -16.83
CA ILE A 158 0.14 5.35 -16.28
C ILE A 158 1.30 5.78 -17.21
N LEU A 159 1.14 5.57 -18.51
CA LEU A 159 2.16 5.98 -19.50
C LEU A 159 2.35 7.49 -19.53
N ASP A 160 1.26 8.25 -19.54
CA ASP A 160 1.28 9.72 -19.57
C ASP A 160 1.85 10.30 -18.27
N TRP A 161 1.52 9.69 -17.11
CA TRP A 161 1.99 10.14 -15.80
C TRP A 161 3.51 10.12 -15.68
N ARG A 162 4.14 9.12 -16.26
CA ARG A 162 5.61 8.96 -16.24
C ARG A 162 6.31 9.58 -17.46
N ASP A 163 5.58 10.06 -18.48
CA ASP A 163 6.19 10.71 -19.64
C ASP A 163 6.65 12.12 -19.30
N THR A 164 7.96 12.31 -19.31
CA THR A 164 8.60 13.61 -19.02
C THR A 164 8.28 14.71 -20.03
N ASN A 165 7.77 14.36 -21.23
CA ASN A 165 7.38 15.36 -22.24
C ASN A 165 6.03 16.02 -21.90
N GLY A 166 5.19 15.40 -21.10
CA GLY A 166 3.90 15.95 -20.66
C GLY A 166 2.88 16.19 -21.77
N ASN A 167 2.98 15.44 -22.87
CA ASN A 167 2.12 15.61 -24.06
C ASN A 167 1.01 14.55 -24.16
N GLY A 168 0.86 13.70 -23.16
CA GLY A 168 -0.11 12.62 -23.16
C GLY A 168 -1.57 13.11 -23.12
N PRO A 169 -2.52 12.34 -23.70
CA PRO A 169 -3.92 12.74 -23.78
C PRO A 169 -4.61 12.90 -22.41
N THR A 170 -4.12 12.23 -21.37
CA THR A 170 -4.71 12.31 -20.02
C THR A 170 -4.17 13.48 -19.19
N VAL A 171 -3.08 14.13 -19.61
CA VAL A 171 -2.43 15.22 -18.83
C VAL A 171 -3.38 16.38 -18.51
N ILE A 172 -4.26 16.75 -19.45
CA ILE A 172 -5.21 17.85 -19.26
C ILE A 172 -6.31 17.54 -18.23
N TYR A 173 -6.61 16.25 -18.01
CA TYR A 173 -7.63 15.81 -17.07
C TYR A 173 -7.36 16.34 -15.66
N TYR A 174 -6.13 16.31 -15.20
CA TYR A 174 -5.74 16.67 -13.83
C TYR A 174 -5.95 18.15 -13.53
N ALA A 175 -5.77 19.01 -14.52
CA ALA A 175 -6.03 20.44 -14.39
C ALA A 175 -7.54 20.79 -14.27
N MET A 176 -8.42 19.87 -14.66
CA MET A 176 -9.88 20.05 -14.60
C MET A 176 -10.49 19.52 -13.29
N GLN A 177 -9.71 18.87 -12.43
CA GLN A 177 -10.19 18.31 -11.17
C GLN A 177 -10.47 19.42 -10.12
N GLN A 178 -11.18 19.06 -9.05
CA GLN A 178 -11.42 19.97 -7.92
C GLN A 178 -11.06 19.26 -6.60
N PRO A 179 -9.95 19.65 -5.95
CA PRO A 179 -8.98 20.67 -6.38
C PRO A 179 -8.17 20.25 -7.61
N ALA A 180 -7.84 21.22 -8.46
CA ALA A 180 -6.98 20.98 -9.62
C ALA A 180 -5.56 20.64 -9.20
N TYR A 181 -4.93 19.70 -9.91
CA TYR A 181 -3.52 19.33 -9.74
C TYR A 181 -2.85 19.13 -11.10
N GLN A 182 -1.55 18.97 -11.12
CA GLN A 182 -0.79 18.77 -12.35
C GLN A 182 -0.38 17.31 -12.49
N CYS A 183 -0.29 16.84 -13.74
CA CYS A 183 0.39 15.60 -14.04
C CYS A 183 1.84 15.69 -13.53
N LYS A 184 2.33 14.62 -12.91
CA LYS A 184 3.70 14.60 -12.41
C LYS A 184 4.73 14.69 -13.53
N CYS A 185 4.46 14.03 -14.66
CA CYS A 185 5.36 13.93 -15.82
C CYS A 185 6.77 13.46 -15.39
N ASP A 186 6.85 12.52 -14.46
CA ASP A 186 8.06 11.92 -13.92
C ASP A 186 7.76 10.51 -13.41
N LEU A 187 8.81 9.74 -13.11
CA LEU A 187 8.71 8.38 -12.61
C LEU A 187 7.86 8.31 -11.33
N PHE A 188 7.17 7.19 -11.15
CA PHE A 188 6.47 6.87 -9.91
C PHE A 188 7.46 6.71 -8.76
N GLU A 189 7.21 7.35 -7.63
CA GLU A 189 7.94 7.16 -6.37
C GLU A 189 7.28 6.10 -5.50
N THR A 190 5.95 6.03 -5.56
CA THR A 190 5.14 5.06 -4.82
C THR A 190 4.05 4.46 -5.70
N VAL A 191 3.63 3.24 -5.38
CA VAL A 191 2.51 2.57 -6.07
C VAL A 191 1.18 3.30 -5.77
N ASP A 192 1.07 3.94 -4.61
CA ASP A 192 -0.14 4.67 -4.21
C ASP A 192 -0.43 5.90 -5.08
N GLU A 193 0.52 6.38 -5.88
CA GLU A 193 0.29 7.43 -6.88
C GLU A 193 -0.76 7.01 -7.93
N LEU A 194 -0.97 5.71 -8.16
CA LEU A 194 -2.02 5.21 -9.03
C LEU A 194 -3.41 5.77 -8.68
N ARG A 195 -3.65 6.08 -7.40
CA ARG A 195 -4.92 6.68 -6.93
C ARG A 195 -5.21 8.06 -7.50
N LEU A 196 -4.19 8.73 -8.04
CA LEU A 196 -4.29 10.06 -8.61
C LEU A 196 -4.57 10.03 -10.11
N LEU A 197 -4.48 8.87 -10.76
CA LEU A 197 -4.54 8.75 -12.20
C LEU A 197 -5.98 8.74 -12.73
N TYR A 198 -6.11 9.21 -13.96
CA TYR A 198 -7.35 9.08 -14.72
C TYR A 198 -7.70 7.60 -14.91
N GLY A 199 -8.97 7.28 -14.71
CA GLY A 199 -9.46 5.90 -14.83
C GLY A 199 -9.17 5.00 -13.64
N ALA A 200 -8.49 5.51 -12.60
CA ALA A 200 -8.27 4.78 -11.37
C ALA A 200 -9.52 4.86 -10.47
N ASP A 201 -10.08 3.74 -10.15
CA ASP A 201 -11.09 3.58 -9.11
C ASP A 201 -10.62 2.58 -8.05
N MET A 202 -11.32 2.53 -6.93
CA MET A 202 -10.89 1.68 -5.81
C MET A 202 -11.08 0.20 -6.13
N ASP A 203 -12.07 -0.16 -6.93
CA ASP A 203 -12.33 -1.54 -7.35
C ASP A 203 -11.22 -2.06 -8.28
N THR A 204 -10.74 -1.21 -9.19
CA THR A 204 -9.59 -1.53 -10.04
C THR A 204 -8.30 -1.65 -9.23
N LEU A 205 -8.08 -0.72 -8.28
CA LEU A 205 -6.83 -0.64 -7.54
C LEU A 205 -6.70 -1.71 -6.45
N LEU A 206 -7.74 -1.91 -5.66
CA LEU A 206 -7.73 -2.83 -4.51
C LEU A 206 -8.37 -4.17 -4.84
N GLY A 207 -9.31 -4.20 -5.79
CA GLY A 207 -10.15 -5.36 -6.02
C GLY A 207 -11.07 -5.61 -4.83
N GLU A 208 -11.21 -6.85 -4.46
CA GLU A 208 -12.06 -7.28 -3.34
C GLU A 208 -11.39 -7.09 -1.97
N ASP A 209 -10.06 -6.89 -1.93
CA ASP A 209 -9.28 -6.67 -0.70
C ASP A 209 -9.18 -5.19 -0.36
N ALA A 210 -10.26 -4.64 0.15
CA ALA A 210 -10.35 -3.21 0.46
C ALA A 210 -9.40 -2.77 1.60
N ASN A 211 -9.16 -3.63 2.57
CA ASN A 211 -8.31 -3.37 3.72
C ASN A 211 -6.87 -3.86 3.55
N ARG A 212 -6.56 -4.56 2.46
CA ARG A 212 -5.24 -5.08 2.08
C ARG A 212 -4.65 -6.07 3.10
N ASN A 213 -5.52 -6.87 3.70
CA ASN A 213 -5.09 -7.91 4.66
C ASN A 213 -4.86 -9.29 4.03
N GLY A 214 -5.17 -9.47 2.74
CA GLY A 214 -4.99 -10.72 2.03
C GLY A 214 -6.08 -11.76 2.28
N VAL A 215 -7.18 -11.38 2.91
CA VAL A 215 -8.30 -12.27 3.25
C VAL A 215 -9.59 -11.66 2.73
N LEU A 216 -10.48 -12.50 2.20
CA LEU A 216 -11.84 -12.07 1.90
C LEU A 216 -12.65 -12.03 3.22
N ASP A 217 -12.85 -10.82 3.74
CA ASP A 217 -13.58 -10.58 4.97
C ASP A 217 -15.09 -10.53 4.75
N ALA A 218 -15.86 -10.79 5.80
CA ALA A 218 -17.32 -10.72 5.74
C ALA A 218 -17.88 -9.30 5.44
N ALA A 219 -17.07 -8.27 5.57
CA ALA A 219 -17.39 -6.88 5.26
C ALA A 219 -17.03 -6.49 3.82
N GLU A 220 -16.32 -7.33 3.10
CA GLU A 220 -15.88 -7.15 1.72
C GLU A 220 -16.85 -7.83 0.75
N THR A 221 -16.79 -7.45 -0.51
CA THR A 221 -17.69 -7.95 -1.53
C THR A 221 -16.93 -8.89 -2.45
N ASP A 222 -17.40 -10.12 -2.54
CA ASP A 222 -17.00 -11.09 -3.56
C ASP A 222 -17.81 -10.80 -4.84
N ASP A 223 -17.21 -10.10 -5.79
CA ASP A 223 -17.88 -9.58 -6.99
C ASP A 223 -18.36 -10.70 -7.92
N ASN A 224 -17.60 -11.78 -8.02
CA ASN A 224 -17.87 -12.88 -8.93
C ASN A 224 -18.42 -14.14 -8.24
N GLN A 225 -18.56 -14.10 -6.91
CA GLN A 225 -19.09 -15.18 -6.06
C GLN A 225 -18.30 -16.50 -6.18
N ASN A 226 -16.98 -16.37 -6.35
CA ASN A 226 -16.09 -17.53 -6.44
C ASN A 226 -15.58 -18.00 -5.07
N ASN A 227 -15.86 -17.25 -3.99
CA ASN A 227 -15.36 -17.44 -2.62
C ASN A 227 -13.82 -17.40 -2.53
N LEU A 228 -13.18 -16.69 -3.44
CA LEU A 228 -11.74 -16.43 -3.42
C LEU A 228 -11.54 -14.92 -3.38
N LEU A 229 -10.40 -14.49 -2.85
CA LEU A 229 -10.03 -13.09 -2.86
C LEU A 229 -9.38 -12.72 -4.18
N ASP A 230 -10.03 -11.84 -4.94
CA ASP A 230 -9.52 -11.32 -6.21
C ASP A 230 -8.92 -9.91 -6.02
N PRO A 231 -7.60 -9.80 -5.87
CA PRO A 231 -6.94 -8.52 -5.59
C PRO A 231 -6.90 -7.63 -6.83
N GLY A 232 -6.80 -6.32 -6.59
CA GLY A 232 -6.66 -5.32 -7.64
C GLY A 232 -5.21 -5.12 -8.10
N VAL A 233 -5.02 -4.12 -8.97
CA VAL A 233 -3.74 -3.78 -9.62
C VAL A 233 -2.60 -3.55 -8.62
N LEU A 234 -2.87 -2.93 -7.46
CA LEU A 234 -1.85 -2.59 -6.47
C LEU A 234 -1.09 -3.81 -5.93
N GLU A 235 -1.69 -5.00 -5.97
CA GLU A 235 -1.02 -6.22 -5.51
C GLU A 235 0.10 -6.66 -6.45
N TYR A 236 -0.06 -6.40 -7.74
CA TYR A 236 0.82 -6.90 -8.80
C TYR A 236 1.85 -5.87 -9.27
N CYS A 237 1.79 -4.64 -8.75
CA CYS A 237 2.63 -3.54 -9.18
C CYS A 237 3.66 -3.14 -8.11
N THR A 238 4.78 -2.61 -8.58
CA THR A 238 5.84 -2.05 -7.75
C THR A 238 6.52 -0.90 -8.48
N VAL A 239 7.28 -0.09 -7.73
CA VAL A 239 8.17 0.94 -8.28
C VAL A 239 9.64 0.64 -7.97
N TYR A 240 9.90 -0.36 -7.14
CA TYR A 240 11.23 -0.67 -6.59
C TYR A 240 11.85 -1.95 -7.15
N SER A 241 11.12 -2.74 -7.94
CA SER A 241 11.65 -4.03 -8.38
C SER A 241 12.88 -3.85 -9.25
N ARG A 242 13.96 -4.43 -8.81
CA ARG A 242 15.19 -4.60 -9.58
C ARG A 242 15.64 -6.03 -9.40
N GLU A 243 15.55 -6.82 -10.44
CA GLU A 243 16.26 -8.07 -10.43
C GLU A 243 17.78 -7.82 -10.38
N PRO A 244 18.51 -8.46 -9.47
CA PRO A 244 19.96 -8.39 -9.45
C PRO A 244 20.48 -8.89 -10.79
N ASN A 245 21.52 -8.23 -11.35
CA ASN A 245 22.12 -8.63 -12.63
C ASN A 245 23.08 -9.83 -12.45
N THR A 246 22.67 -10.75 -11.60
CA THR A 246 23.39 -11.97 -11.26
C THR A 246 22.51 -13.19 -11.47
N GLN A 247 23.14 -14.33 -11.80
CA GLN A 247 22.50 -15.62 -11.85
C GLN A 247 22.35 -16.20 -10.41
N ARG A 248 21.64 -17.32 -10.29
CA ARG A 248 21.43 -17.98 -8.99
C ARG A 248 22.72 -18.42 -8.30
N ASP A 249 23.76 -18.68 -9.10
CA ASP A 249 25.11 -19.08 -8.61
C ASP A 249 26.01 -17.87 -8.25
N GLY A 250 25.46 -16.62 -8.34
CA GLY A 250 26.19 -15.39 -8.08
C GLY A 250 26.99 -14.85 -9.26
N SER A 251 27.07 -15.57 -10.39
CA SER A 251 27.74 -15.09 -11.60
C SER A 251 26.92 -14.00 -12.29
N ALA A 252 27.58 -13.13 -13.08
CA ALA A 252 26.89 -12.08 -13.82
C ALA A 252 25.96 -12.67 -14.90
N ARG A 253 24.74 -12.10 -15.05
CA ARG A 253 23.85 -12.43 -16.15
C ARG A 253 24.44 -12.01 -17.49
N ILE A 254 24.15 -12.75 -18.54
CA ILE A 254 24.58 -12.41 -19.89
C ILE A 254 23.65 -11.31 -20.43
N ASN A 255 24.21 -10.16 -20.78
CA ASN A 255 23.43 -9.07 -21.39
C ASN A 255 23.18 -9.37 -22.87
N VAL A 256 21.99 -9.87 -23.18
CA VAL A 256 21.57 -10.21 -24.55
C VAL A 256 21.36 -9.00 -25.45
N ALA A 257 21.21 -7.78 -24.89
CA ALA A 257 21.11 -6.55 -25.68
C ALA A 257 22.46 -6.11 -26.25
N ASN A 258 23.58 -6.57 -25.67
CA ASN A 258 24.94 -6.31 -26.20
C ASN A 258 25.48 -7.55 -26.91
N LEU A 259 25.02 -7.77 -28.13
CA LEU A 259 25.26 -8.98 -28.91
C LEU A 259 26.73 -9.21 -29.27
N ASN A 260 27.55 -8.17 -29.37
CA ASN A 260 28.91 -8.26 -29.88
C ASN A 260 29.94 -8.85 -28.91
N GLY A 261 29.63 -8.92 -27.60
CA GLY A 261 30.57 -9.44 -26.60
C GLY A 261 30.18 -10.81 -26.01
N PHE A 262 28.94 -11.22 -26.11
CA PHE A 262 28.41 -12.37 -25.37
C PHE A 262 27.83 -13.51 -26.19
N ALA A 263 27.80 -13.37 -27.51
CA ALA A 263 27.23 -14.38 -28.38
C ALA A 263 27.87 -15.76 -28.21
N ALA A 264 29.19 -15.81 -27.99
CA ALA A 264 29.91 -17.08 -27.73
C ALA A 264 29.58 -17.68 -26.35
N GLN A 265 29.46 -16.83 -25.31
CA GLN A 265 29.07 -17.26 -23.95
C GLN A 265 27.62 -17.74 -23.90
N LEU A 266 26.70 -17.00 -24.54
CA LEU A 266 25.30 -17.40 -24.68
C LEU A 266 25.18 -18.74 -25.40
N GLY A 267 25.92 -18.91 -26.53
CA GLY A 267 25.97 -20.14 -27.30
C GLY A 267 26.43 -21.35 -26.52
N SER A 268 27.49 -21.19 -25.70
CA SER A 268 27.97 -22.27 -24.84
C SER A 268 26.99 -22.62 -23.72
N LEU A 269 26.38 -21.64 -23.08
CA LEU A 269 25.40 -21.82 -22.02
C LEU A 269 24.12 -22.50 -22.54
N LEU A 270 23.62 -22.09 -23.68
CA LEU A 270 22.46 -22.71 -24.32
C LEU A 270 22.77 -24.16 -24.73
N ALA A 271 23.96 -24.42 -25.27
CA ALA A 271 24.36 -25.78 -25.64
C ALA A 271 24.47 -26.71 -24.43
N THR A 272 24.95 -26.22 -23.30
CA THR A 272 25.08 -26.99 -22.06
C THR A 272 23.70 -27.34 -21.47
N ASN A 273 22.75 -26.38 -21.50
CA ASN A 273 21.45 -26.57 -20.85
C ASN A 273 20.38 -27.24 -21.76
N PHE A 274 20.40 -26.98 -23.07
CA PHE A 274 19.36 -27.40 -24.01
C PHE A 274 19.86 -28.34 -25.12
N GLY A 275 21.14 -28.63 -25.13
CA GLY A 275 21.79 -29.39 -26.20
C GLY A 275 22.09 -28.56 -27.44
N ALA A 276 23.02 -29.08 -28.26
CA ALA A 276 23.60 -28.34 -29.40
C ALA A 276 22.57 -27.91 -30.45
N ALA A 277 21.67 -28.84 -30.82
CA ALA A 277 20.69 -28.58 -31.88
C ALA A 277 19.67 -27.50 -31.48
N ARG A 278 19.23 -27.52 -30.22
CA ARG A 278 18.27 -26.54 -29.70
C ARG A 278 18.92 -25.17 -29.49
N ALA A 279 20.17 -25.14 -29.04
CA ALA A 279 20.96 -23.91 -28.93
C ALA A 279 21.12 -23.21 -30.28
N ASP A 280 21.46 -23.97 -31.34
CA ASP A 280 21.60 -23.43 -32.70
C ASP A 280 20.27 -22.86 -33.23
N GLN A 281 19.13 -23.50 -32.94
CA GLN A 281 17.82 -22.96 -33.29
C GLN A 281 17.53 -21.63 -32.58
N ILE A 282 17.76 -21.55 -31.26
CA ILE A 282 17.55 -20.34 -30.47
C ILE A 282 18.45 -19.23 -30.99
N LEU A 283 19.73 -19.50 -31.20
CA LEU A 283 20.67 -18.51 -31.71
C LEU A 283 20.31 -18.02 -33.11
N ALA A 284 19.79 -18.89 -33.99
CA ALA A 284 19.31 -18.52 -35.30
C ALA A 284 18.08 -17.57 -35.23
N THR A 285 17.15 -17.85 -34.30
CA THR A 285 15.94 -17.04 -34.10
C THR A 285 16.29 -15.63 -33.58
N VAL A 286 17.32 -15.51 -32.75
CA VAL A 286 17.80 -14.23 -32.18
C VAL A 286 18.80 -13.51 -33.11
N GLY A 287 19.07 -14.05 -34.30
CA GLY A 287 20.00 -13.44 -35.26
C GLY A 287 21.48 -13.67 -34.95
N LEU A 288 21.80 -14.60 -34.05
CA LEU A 288 23.16 -14.92 -33.61
C LEU A 288 23.69 -16.25 -34.19
N ALA A 289 23.17 -16.67 -35.35
CA ALA A 289 23.60 -17.90 -36.02
C ALA A 289 25.11 -17.87 -36.28
N GLY A 290 25.82 -18.92 -35.82
CA GLY A 290 27.27 -19.06 -36.02
C GLY A 290 28.13 -18.60 -34.83
N SER A 291 27.56 -18.06 -33.75
CA SER A 291 28.31 -17.53 -32.60
C SER A 291 28.79 -18.59 -31.61
N ARG A 292 28.84 -19.86 -31.98
CA ARG A 292 29.35 -20.92 -31.10
C ARG A 292 30.87 -21.07 -31.17
N PRO A 293 31.57 -21.09 -30.02
CA PRO A 293 33.00 -21.42 -30.01
C PRO A 293 33.20 -22.87 -30.52
N GLY A 294 34.00 -23.03 -31.55
CA GLY A 294 34.38 -24.34 -32.08
C GLY A 294 33.69 -24.80 -33.38
N ARG A 295 32.77 -24.04 -33.93
CA ARG A 295 32.29 -24.28 -35.29
C ARG A 295 33.20 -23.52 -36.29
N ALA A 296 34.07 -24.25 -36.98
CA ALA A 296 34.81 -23.70 -38.11
C ALA A 296 33.83 -23.12 -39.13
N PRO A 297 34.15 -22.00 -39.81
CA PRO A 297 33.33 -21.49 -40.91
C PRO A 297 33.25 -22.60 -41.95
N GLY A 298 32.03 -23.09 -42.21
CA GLY A 298 31.79 -24.12 -43.20
C GLY A 298 32.30 -23.67 -44.53
N GLY A 299 33.32 -24.34 -45.05
CA GLY A 299 33.85 -24.13 -46.36
C GLY A 299 32.71 -24.29 -47.37
N GLY A 300 32.43 -23.23 -48.11
CA GLY A 300 31.50 -23.28 -49.24
C GLY A 300 32.00 -24.34 -50.23
N ALA A 301 31.22 -25.37 -50.42
CA ALA A 301 31.42 -26.31 -51.52
C ALA A 301 31.12 -25.53 -52.79
N THR A 302 32.16 -25.11 -53.49
CA THR A 302 32.08 -24.74 -54.90
C THR A 302 31.93 -26.02 -55.68
N GLY A 303 30.66 -26.30 -56.09
CA GLY A 303 30.40 -27.30 -57.08
C GLY A 303 30.81 -26.81 -58.44
N THR A 304 31.66 -27.55 -59.07
CA THR A 304 31.91 -27.52 -60.52
C THR A 304 30.82 -28.30 -61.25
#